data_9014253814bf0602d0f5a03ea20e713e
#
_entry.id   9014253814bf0602d0f5a03ea20e713e
#
_cell.length_a   1.000
_cell.length_b   1.000
_cell.length_c   1.000
_cell.angle_alpha   90.00
_cell.angle_beta   90.00
_cell.angle_gamma   90.00
#
_symmetry.space_group_name_H-M   'P 1'
#
loop_
_entity.id
_entity.type
_entity.pdbx_description
1 polymer ?
#
loop_
_entity_poly.entity_id
_entity_poly.type
_entity_poly.pdbx_seq_one_letter_code
_entity_poly.pdbx_strand_id
1 'polypeptide(L)'
;MIELMKKEERSMESVGVEIERKYIIEMPDIELLSSQKDFSASDIIQIYLESEPGQTHRIRARSKKGQTTYTETRKIRIDKMSSTEIEREITKEQFDELSRLQRAGSSIIKKTRYTFVFEGQLFEIDVYPEWTRTAIMETELASRESLVSMPYFLRVIREVTGIREYSNSAMSNSFPPEEC
;
A
#
# COMPACT_ATOMS: atom_id res chain seq x y z
N MET A 1 38.09 12.53 -28.61
CA MET A 1 36.68 12.29 -28.94
C MET A 1 36.25 11.15 -28.07
N ILE A 2 35.83 11.44 -26.84
CA ILE A 2 35.43 10.45 -25.84
C ILE A 2 33.92 10.61 -25.71
N GLU A 3 33.23 9.66 -26.30
CA GLU A 3 31.80 9.52 -26.24
C GLU A 3 31.44 9.00 -24.83
N LEU A 4 30.93 9.90 -24.01
CA LEU A 4 30.36 9.58 -22.70
C LEU A 4 29.08 8.78 -22.95
N MET A 5 29.19 7.47 -22.89
CA MET A 5 28.02 6.58 -22.79
C MET A 5 27.31 6.90 -21.47
N LYS A 6 26.23 7.65 -21.55
CA LYS A 6 25.22 7.72 -20.48
C LYS A 6 24.66 6.32 -20.31
N LYS A 7 25.07 5.67 -19.24
CA LYS A 7 24.42 4.46 -18.74
C LYS A 7 23.08 4.90 -18.16
N GLU A 8 22.03 4.90 -18.98
CA GLU A 8 20.67 4.98 -18.50
C GLU A 8 20.43 3.73 -17.64
N GLU A 9 20.45 3.89 -16.34
CA GLU A 9 19.91 2.89 -15.42
C GLU A 9 18.42 2.78 -15.73
N ARG A 10 18.05 1.81 -16.56
CA ARG A 10 16.66 1.40 -16.69
C ARG A 10 16.22 0.85 -15.34
N SER A 11 15.47 1.66 -14.58
CA SER A 11 14.73 1.17 -13.43
C SER A 11 13.85 0.02 -13.92
N MET A 12 13.94 -1.14 -13.27
CA MET A 12 13.09 -2.29 -13.61
C MET A 12 11.65 -1.90 -13.29
N GLU A 13 10.84 -1.79 -14.35
CA GLU A 13 9.41 -1.58 -14.24
C GLU A 13 8.72 -2.93 -14.10
N SER A 14 7.92 -3.11 -13.05
CA SER A 14 7.09 -4.29 -12.88
C SER A 14 5.66 -3.97 -13.32
N VAL A 15 5.06 -4.88 -14.08
CA VAL A 15 3.64 -4.79 -14.47
C VAL A 15 2.95 -6.06 -14.01
N GLY A 16 1.91 -5.93 -13.22
CA GLY A 16 1.15 -7.06 -12.69
C GLY A 16 -0.34 -6.75 -12.54
N VAL A 17 -1.12 -7.81 -12.50
CA VAL A 17 -2.53 -7.73 -12.08
C VAL A 17 -2.58 -8.17 -10.62
N GLU A 18 -3.09 -7.31 -9.77
CA GLU A 18 -3.33 -7.59 -8.36
C GLU A 18 -4.81 -7.92 -8.14
N ILE A 19 -5.04 -8.94 -7.35
CA ILE A 19 -6.36 -9.32 -6.82
C ILE A 19 -6.24 -9.27 -5.32
N GLU A 20 -6.95 -8.35 -4.65
CA GLU A 20 -6.84 -8.15 -3.22
C GLU A 20 -8.18 -8.23 -2.51
N ARG A 21 -8.18 -8.68 -1.26
CA ARG A 21 -9.26 -8.44 -0.31
C ARG A 21 -8.80 -7.54 0.81
N LYS A 22 -9.73 -6.72 1.27
CA LYS A 22 -9.49 -5.68 2.26
C LYS A 22 -10.51 -5.75 3.39
N TYR A 23 -10.03 -5.60 4.61
CA TYR A 23 -10.85 -5.74 5.82
C TYR A 23 -10.54 -4.62 6.80
N ILE A 24 -11.55 -4.15 7.53
CA ILE A 24 -11.36 -3.41 8.76
C ILE A 24 -11.24 -4.43 9.90
N ILE A 25 -10.21 -4.26 10.69
CA ILE A 25 -9.95 -5.09 11.88
C ILE A 25 -9.82 -4.19 13.11
N GLU A 26 -10.04 -4.76 14.30
CA GLU A 26 -9.62 -4.09 15.54
C GLU A 26 -8.12 -3.87 15.53
N MET A 27 -7.64 -2.85 16.26
CA MET A 27 -6.21 -2.59 16.39
C MET A 27 -5.50 -3.85 16.87
N PRO A 28 -4.55 -4.39 16.09
CA PRO A 28 -3.91 -5.66 16.44
C PRO A 28 -2.95 -5.53 17.61
N ASP A 29 -2.79 -6.62 18.34
CA ASP A 29 -1.69 -6.78 19.29
C ASP A 29 -0.37 -6.96 18.52
N ILE A 30 0.50 -5.95 18.62
CA ILE A 30 1.77 -5.92 17.88
C ILE A 30 2.75 -6.98 18.39
N GLU A 31 2.72 -7.33 19.67
CA GLU A 31 3.57 -8.39 20.22
C GLU A 31 3.18 -9.74 19.59
N LEU A 32 1.89 -10.00 19.52
CA LEU A 32 1.35 -11.21 18.88
C LEU A 32 1.66 -11.26 17.39
N LEU A 33 1.54 -10.14 16.67
CA LEU A 33 1.96 -10.05 15.27
C LEU A 33 3.44 -10.33 15.08
N SER A 34 4.28 -9.81 15.97
CA SER A 34 5.74 -9.97 15.86
C SER A 34 6.21 -11.41 16.01
N SER A 35 5.39 -12.27 16.61
CA SER A 35 5.67 -13.71 16.75
C SER A 35 5.29 -14.52 15.50
N GLN A 36 4.61 -13.92 14.54
CA GLN A 36 4.17 -14.62 13.32
C GLN A 36 5.32 -14.84 12.34
N LYS A 37 5.13 -15.85 11.48
CA LYS A 37 6.11 -16.19 10.44
C LYS A 37 6.32 -15.01 9.48
N ASP A 38 7.57 -14.78 9.12
CA ASP A 38 8.00 -13.74 8.17
C ASP A 38 7.53 -12.32 8.55
N PHE A 39 7.36 -12.06 9.86
CA PHE A 39 6.96 -10.74 10.34
C PHE A 39 7.94 -9.65 9.93
N SER A 40 7.38 -8.51 9.54
CA SER A 40 8.14 -7.31 9.21
C SER A 40 7.31 -6.06 9.47
N ALA A 41 7.97 -5.00 9.88
CA ALA A 41 7.38 -3.67 10.02
C ALA A 41 8.09 -2.67 9.10
N SER A 42 7.34 -1.73 8.54
CA SER A 42 7.88 -0.63 7.74
C SER A 42 7.02 0.62 7.87
N ASP A 43 7.66 1.78 7.96
CA ASP A 43 6.97 3.05 7.89
C ASP A 43 6.83 3.50 6.43
N ILE A 44 5.65 3.97 6.08
CA ILE A 44 5.31 4.36 4.72
C ILE A 44 4.82 5.80 4.72
N ILE A 45 5.40 6.58 3.83
CA ILE A 45 4.91 7.89 3.39
C ILE A 45 4.45 7.75 1.95
N GLN A 46 3.21 8.16 1.66
CA GLN A 46 2.61 8.00 0.35
C GLN A 46 1.94 9.29 -0.08
N ILE A 47 2.25 9.74 -1.28
CA ILE A 47 1.77 10.99 -1.88
C ILE A 47 1.05 10.63 -3.18
N TYR A 48 -0.17 11.17 -3.35
CA TYR A 48 -0.94 11.04 -4.58
C TYR A 48 -0.68 12.22 -5.50
N LEU A 49 -0.48 11.92 -6.76
CA LEU A 49 -0.29 12.87 -7.85
C LEU A 49 -1.56 12.95 -8.69
N GLU A 50 -1.66 13.94 -9.57
CA GLU A 50 -2.75 14.01 -10.54
C GLU A 50 -2.74 12.78 -11.46
N SER A 51 -3.92 12.29 -11.81
CA SER A 51 -4.09 11.11 -12.66
C SER A 51 -5.41 11.17 -13.43
N GLU A 52 -5.49 10.44 -14.54
CA GLU A 52 -6.71 10.30 -15.31
C GLU A 52 -7.83 9.60 -14.52
N PRO A 53 -9.10 9.85 -14.86
CA PRO A 53 -10.22 9.14 -14.25
C PRO A 53 -10.08 7.62 -14.33
N GLY A 54 -10.35 6.92 -13.23
CA GLY A 54 -10.19 5.46 -13.14
C GLY A 54 -8.76 4.99 -12.86
N GLN A 55 -7.82 5.90 -12.76
CA GLN A 55 -6.43 5.64 -12.42
C GLN A 55 -6.06 6.29 -11.09
N THR A 56 -5.01 5.77 -10.47
CA THR A 56 -4.30 6.47 -9.40
C THR A 56 -2.81 6.51 -9.72
N HIS A 57 -2.18 7.63 -9.39
CA HIS A 57 -0.75 7.84 -9.52
C HIS A 57 -0.21 8.22 -8.15
N ARG A 58 0.75 7.48 -7.66
CA ARG A 58 1.34 7.70 -6.33
C ARG A 58 2.84 7.54 -6.35
N ILE A 59 3.49 8.22 -5.43
CA ILE A 59 4.86 7.95 -5.02
C ILE A 59 4.87 7.50 -3.56
N ARG A 60 5.82 6.65 -3.22
CA ARG A 60 5.94 6.05 -1.89
C ARG A 60 7.38 6.05 -1.43
N ALA A 61 7.62 6.48 -0.19
CA ALA A 61 8.84 6.19 0.55
C ALA A 61 8.53 5.14 1.60
N ARG A 62 9.25 4.02 1.58
CA ARG A 62 9.10 2.90 2.53
C ARG A 62 10.39 2.71 3.30
N SER A 63 10.35 2.94 4.60
CA SER A 63 11.48 2.76 5.50
C SER A 63 11.36 1.46 6.28
N LYS A 64 12.37 0.60 6.16
CA LYS A 64 12.45 -0.69 6.82
C LYS A 64 13.88 -0.93 7.32
N LYS A 65 14.04 -1.21 8.62
CA LYS A 65 15.35 -1.48 9.24
C LYS A 65 16.41 -0.42 8.92
N GLY A 66 16.02 0.86 8.90
CA GLY A 66 16.92 1.99 8.63
C GLY A 66 17.25 2.24 7.15
N GLN A 67 16.72 1.44 6.23
CA GLN A 67 16.84 1.67 4.79
C GLN A 67 15.52 2.19 4.23
N THR A 68 15.59 3.17 3.33
CA THR A 68 14.42 3.73 2.65
C THR A 68 14.51 3.46 1.16
N THR A 69 13.44 2.89 0.62
CA THR A 69 13.23 2.72 -0.83
C THR A 69 12.13 3.65 -1.31
N TYR A 70 12.23 4.07 -2.56
CA TYR A 70 11.26 4.97 -3.17
C TYR A 70 10.69 4.32 -4.41
N THR A 71 9.37 4.37 -4.56
CA THR A 71 8.67 3.82 -5.73
C THR A 71 7.67 4.82 -6.28
N GLU A 72 7.43 4.74 -7.58
CA GLU A 72 6.34 5.38 -8.30
C GLU A 72 5.43 4.30 -8.83
N THR A 73 4.13 4.42 -8.55
CA THR A 73 3.12 3.44 -8.94
C THR A 73 1.97 4.10 -9.67
N ARG A 74 1.58 3.52 -10.81
CA ARG A 74 0.32 3.80 -11.49
C ARG A 74 -0.57 2.60 -11.39
N LYS A 75 -1.79 2.80 -10.88
CA LYS A 75 -2.77 1.74 -10.69
C LYS A 75 -4.00 2.04 -11.54
N ILE A 76 -4.36 1.10 -12.41
CA ILE A 76 -5.53 1.19 -13.29
C ILE A 76 -6.54 0.17 -12.78
N ARG A 77 -7.69 0.65 -12.32
CA ARG A 77 -8.73 -0.22 -11.77
C ARG A 77 -9.40 -1.03 -12.88
N ILE A 78 -9.48 -2.35 -12.71
CA ILE A 78 -10.24 -3.26 -13.59
C ILE A 78 -11.65 -3.42 -13.04
N ASP A 79 -11.78 -3.73 -11.74
CA ASP A 79 -13.06 -3.90 -11.06
C ASP A 79 -12.93 -3.71 -9.53
N LYS A 80 -13.88 -4.29 -8.75
CA LYS A 80 -13.88 -4.12 -7.28
C LYS A 80 -12.70 -4.76 -6.57
N MET A 81 -12.16 -5.86 -7.11
CA MET A 81 -11.10 -6.65 -6.47
C MET A 81 -9.77 -6.55 -7.20
N SER A 82 -9.75 -6.14 -8.47
CA SER A 82 -8.55 -6.23 -9.30
C SER A 82 -8.18 -4.92 -9.98
N SER A 83 -6.88 -4.76 -10.16
CA SER A 83 -6.26 -3.64 -10.86
C SER A 83 -4.96 -4.08 -11.54
N THR A 84 -4.59 -3.36 -12.60
CA THR A 84 -3.22 -3.42 -13.13
C THR A 84 -2.38 -2.42 -12.38
N GLU A 85 -1.25 -2.85 -11.83
CA GLU A 85 -0.23 -1.97 -11.27
C GLU A 85 1.01 -1.95 -12.15
N ILE A 86 1.54 -0.74 -12.34
CA ILE A 86 2.80 -0.46 -12.99
C ILE A 86 3.65 0.26 -11.95
N GLU A 87 4.65 -0.43 -11.41
CA GLU A 87 5.52 0.11 -10.37
C GLU A 87 6.97 0.12 -10.83
N ARG A 88 7.68 1.19 -10.49
CA ARG A 88 9.13 1.30 -10.69
C ARG A 88 9.81 1.88 -9.46
N GLU A 89 11.04 1.48 -9.23
CA GLU A 89 11.89 2.18 -8.28
C GLU A 89 12.31 3.55 -8.83
N ILE A 90 12.37 4.52 -7.95
CA ILE A 90 12.85 5.88 -8.25
C ILE A 90 13.90 6.29 -7.24
N THR A 91 14.71 7.29 -7.59
CA THR A 91 15.68 7.85 -6.64
C THR A 91 15.01 8.79 -5.63
N LYS A 92 15.72 9.11 -4.55
CA LYS A 92 15.25 10.11 -3.58
C LYS A 92 15.01 11.46 -4.25
N GLU A 93 15.89 11.87 -5.14
CA GLU A 93 15.78 13.13 -5.86
C GLU A 93 14.52 13.17 -6.73
N GLN A 94 14.23 12.08 -7.43
CA GLN A 94 12.99 11.93 -8.21
C GLN A 94 11.74 11.96 -7.31
N PHE A 95 11.80 11.30 -6.15
CA PHE A 95 10.73 11.36 -5.16
C PHE A 95 10.49 12.80 -4.68
N ASP A 96 11.55 13.54 -4.35
CA ASP A 96 11.48 14.92 -3.87
C ASP A 96 10.92 15.86 -4.98
N GLU A 97 11.27 15.64 -6.23
CA GLU A 97 10.73 16.40 -7.37
C GLU A 97 9.24 16.11 -7.58
N LEU A 98 8.87 14.83 -7.64
CA LEU A 98 7.48 14.40 -7.83
C LEU A 98 6.58 14.81 -6.67
N SER A 99 7.11 14.86 -5.44
CA SER A 99 6.33 15.27 -4.26
C SER A 99 5.76 16.69 -4.37
N ARG A 100 6.41 17.57 -5.16
CA ARG A 100 5.94 18.93 -5.44
C ARG A 100 4.69 18.96 -6.34
N LEU A 101 4.42 17.83 -7.02
CA LEU A 101 3.26 17.64 -7.88
C LEU A 101 2.11 16.94 -7.15
N GLN A 102 2.11 17.01 -5.82
CA GLN A 102 1.04 16.45 -5.00
C GLN A 102 -0.33 16.94 -5.50
N ARG A 103 -1.28 16.02 -5.63
CA ARG A 103 -2.64 16.31 -6.07
C ARG A 103 -3.30 17.35 -5.15
N ALA A 104 -3.90 18.37 -5.76
CA ALA A 104 -4.55 19.45 -5.04
C ALA A 104 -5.64 18.91 -4.08
N GLY A 105 -5.64 19.42 -2.84
CA GLY A 105 -6.59 19.01 -1.79
C GLY A 105 -6.33 17.65 -1.16
N SER A 106 -5.29 16.92 -1.56
CA SER A 106 -4.92 15.68 -0.89
C SER A 106 -3.90 15.89 0.22
N SER A 107 -3.98 15.07 1.25
CA SER A 107 -2.99 14.98 2.34
C SER A 107 -2.00 13.84 2.07
N ILE A 108 -0.83 13.95 2.67
CA ILE A 108 0.15 12.87 2.68
C ILE A 108 -0.37 11.75 3.59
N ILE A 109 -0.42 10.52 3.06
CA ILE A 109 -0.74 9.35 3.87
C ILE A 109 0.53 8.88 4.58
N LYS A 110 0.43 8.77 5.89
CA LYS A 110 1.46 8.15 6.74
C LYS A 110 0.87 6.92 7.39
N LYS A 111 1.61 5.81 7.39
CA LYS A 111 1.17 4.57 8.03
C LYS A 111 2.35 3.71 8.41
N THR A 112 2.18 2.88 9.42
CA THR A 112 3.06 1.74 9.67
C THR A 112 2.41 0.49 9.09
N ARG A 113 3.12 -0.21 8.22
CA ARG A 113 2.67 -1.48 7.63
C ARG A 113 3.39 -2.64 8.31
N TYR A 114 2.61 -3.52 8.88
CA TYR A 114 3.05 -4.81 9.39
C TYR A 114 2.72 -5.89 8.36
N THR A 115 3.66 -6.78 8.08
CA THR A 115 3.45 -7.92 7.20
C THR A 115 3.79 -9.21 7.93
N PHE A 116 3.06 -10.28 7.67
CA PHE A 116 3.33 -11.62 8.19
C PHE A 116 2.69 -12.68 7.30
N VAL A 117 3.13 -13.93 7.44
CA VAL A 117 2.55 -15.06 6.73
C VAL A 117 1.75 -15.94 7.70
N PHE A 118 0.50 -16.20 7.35
CA PHE A 118 -0.37 -17.12 8.07
C PHE A 118 -0.98 -18.13 7.09
N GLU A 119 -0.83 -19.43 7.36
CA GLU A 119 -1.29 -20.53 6.49
C GLU A 119 -0.87 -20.37 5.01
N GLY A 120 0.33 -19.85 4.79
CA GLY A 120 0.89 -19.65 3.44
C GLY A 120 0.40 -18.39 2.71
N GLN A 121 -0.50 -17.61 3.31
CA GLN A 121 -0.96 -16.33 2.77
C GLN A 121 -0.22 -15.18 3.43
N LEU A 122 0.17 -14.19 2.63
CA LEU A 122 0.76 -12.94 3.11
C LEU A 122 -0.38 -11.99 3.50
N PHE A 123 -0.29 -11.46 4.71
CA PHE A 123 -1.17 -10.42 5.23
C PHE A 123 -0.39 -9.13 5.44
N GLU A 124 -1.00 -8.03 5.08
CA GLU A 124 -0.50 -6.68 5.31
C GLU A 124 -1.48 -5.93 6.20
N ILE A 125 -1.02 -5.37 7.31
CA ILE A 125 -1.84 -4.56 8.21
C ILE A 125 -1.31 -3.14 8.21
N ASP A 126 -2.14 -2.20 7.79
CA ASP A 126 -1.87 -0.78 7.76
C ASP A 126 -2.49 -0.10 8.98
N VAL A 127 -1.63 0.44 9.83
CA VAL A 127 -2.00 1.25 11.00
C VAL A 127 -1.76 2.72 10.66
N TYR A 128 -2.81 3.53 10.81
CA TYR A 128 -2.81 4.95 10.48
C TYR A 128 -2.84 5.79 11.77
N PRO A 129 -2.12 6.92 11.84
CA PRO A 129 -2.16 7.82 12.99
C PRO A 129 -3.55 8.41 13.29
N GLU A 130 -4.41 8.49 12.25
CA GLU A 130 -5.77 9.01 12.33
C GLU A 130 -6.74 8.08 13.06
N TRP A 131 -6.39 6.79 13.19
CA TRP A 131 -7.21 5.77 13.85
C TRP A 131 -6.48 5.17 15.05
N THR A 132 -7.21 4.95 16.12
CA THR A 132 -6.66 4.45 17.41
C THR A 132 -7.16 3.07 17.80
N ARG A 133 -8.28 2.62 17.22
CA ARG A 133 -8.97 1.37 17.58
C ARG A 133 -9.03 0.38 16.45
N THR A 134 -8.82 0.83 15.22
CA THR A 134 -8.95 -0.01 14.03
C THR A 134 -7.77 0.12 13.10
N ALA A 135 -7.58 -0.88 12.26
CA ALA A 135 -6.57 -0.92 11.21
C ALA A 135 -7.17 -1.51 9.92
N ILE A 136 -6.49 -1.34 8.81
CA ILE A 136 -6.84 -2.00 7.54
C ILE A 136 -5.94 -3.23 7.39
N MET A 137 -6.56 -4.38 7.12
CA MET A 137 -5.86 -5.60 6.72
C MET A 137 -6.10 -5.87 5.24
N GLU A 138 -5.05 -6.17 4.50
CA GLU A 138 -5.07 -6.54 3.08
C GLU A 138 -4.41 -7.90 2.90
N THR A 139 -4.88 -8.66 1.93
CA THR A 139 -4.23 -9.88 1.45
C THR A 139 -4.42 -10.01 -0.05
N GLU A 140 -3.34 -10.31 -0.76
CA GLU A 140 -3.37 -10.60 -2.19
C GLU A 140 -3.75 -12.06 -2.43
N LEU A 141 -4.48 -12.29 -3.51
CA LEU A 141 -5.00 -13.59 -3.90
C LEU A 141 -4.45 -14.01 -5.26
N ALA A 142 -4.19 -15.30 -5.42
CA ALA A 142 -3.80 -15.87 -6.72
C ALA A 142 -4.96 -15.84 -7.74
N SER A 143 -6.21 -15.91 -7.27
CA SER A 143 -7.43 -15.77 -8.08
C SER A 143 -8.58 -15.20 -7.25
N ARG A 144 -9.67 -14.84 -7.92
CA ARG A 144 -10.89 -14.32 -7.27
C ARG A 144 -11.59 -15.36 -6.41
N GLU A 145 -11.45 -16.64 -6.77
CA GLU A 145 -12.06 -17.78 -6.10
C GLU A 145 -11.22 -18.27 -4.91
N SER A 146 -9.99 -17.71 -4.76
CA SER A 146 -9.12 -18.09 -3.65
C SER A 146 -9.79 -17.75 -2.31
N LEU A 147 -9.74 -18.71 -1.39
CA LEU A 147 -10.22 -18.51 -0.03
C LEU A 147 -9.17 -17.77 0.79
N VAL A 148 -9.63 -16.96 1.72
CA VAL A 148 -8.77 -16.30 2.72
C VAL A 148 -8.82 -17.11 4.00
N SER A 149 -7.67 -17.62 4.43
CA SER A 149 -7.50 -18.23 5.75
C SER A 149 -7.34 -17.12 6.79
N MET A 150 -8.46 -16.71 7.41
CA MET A 150 -8.42 -15.59 8.38
C MET A 150 -7.58 -15.94 9.61
N PRO A 151 -6.59 -15.10 9.98
CA PRO A 151 -5.85 -15.30 11.20
C PRO A 151 -6.77 -15.21 12.43
N TYR A 152 -6.89 -16.32 13.17
CA TYR A 152 -7.81 -16.47 14.31
C TYR A 152 -7.54 -15.50 15.45
N PHE A 153 -6.35 -14.92 15.50
CA PHE A 153 -5.93 -13.96 16.51
C PHE A 153 -6.25 -12.50 16.12
N LEU A 154 -6.81 -12.26 14.92
CA LEU A 154 -7.27 -10.95 14.48
C LEU A 154 -8.79 -10.89 14.53
N ARG A 155 -9.31 -9.80 15.04
CA ARG A 155 -10.74 -9.56 15.07
C ARG A 155 -11.15 -8.71 13.87
N VAL A 156 -11.78 -9.38 12.89
CA VAL A 156 -12.33 -8.72 11.70
C VAL A 156 -13.66 -8.06 12.07
N ILE A 157 -13.79 -6.76 11.78
CA ILE A 157 -15.03 -6.00 11.94
C ILE A 157 -15.90 -6.21 10.70
N ARG A 158 -15.34 -5.94 9.51
CA ARG A 158 -16.03 -6.23 8.24
C ARG A 158 -15.08 -6.22 7.04
N GLU A 159 -15.54 -6.80 5.94
CA GLU A 159 -14.87 -6.68 4.62
C GLU A 159 -15.25 -5.36 3.95
N VAL A 160 -14.23 -4.69 3.40
CA VAL A 160 -14.35 -3.40 2.68
C VAL A 160 -13.74 -3.46 1.28
N THR A 161 -13.60 -4.67 0.72
CA THR A 161 -13.08 -4.88 -0.64
C THR A 161 -13.87 -4.06 -1.64
N GLY A 162 -13.16 -3.24 -2.41
CA GLY A 162 -13.77 -2.38 -3.44
C GLY A 162 -14.57 -1.19 -2.95
N ILE A 163 -14.69 -0.98 -1.63
CA ILE A 163 -15.32 0.22 -1.07
C ILE A 163 -14.31 1.37 -1.18
N ARG A 164 -14.67 2.36 -1.99
CA ARG A 164 -13.77 3.46 -2.40
C ARG A 164 -13.21 4.25 -1.22
N GLU A 165 -14.02 4.50 -0.22
CA GLU A 165 -13.70 5.31 0.96
C GLU A 165 -12.51 4.76 1.74
N TYR A 166 -12.29 3.44 1.69
CA TYR A 166 -11.16 2.75 2.33
C TYR A 166 -9.95 2.55 1.42
N SER A 167 -9.94 3.18 0.24
CA SER A 167 -8.72 3.26 -0.57
C SER A 167 -7.81 4.36 -0.03
N ASN A 168 -6.49 4.13 0.01
CA ASN A 168 -5.54 5.18 0.42
C ASN A 168 -5.69 6.46 -0.42
N SER A 169 -6.10 6.35 -1.70
CA SER A 169 -6.35 7.52 -2.56
C SER A 169 -7.55 8.35 -2.11
N ALA A 170 -8.62 7.73 -1.63
CA ALA A 170 -9.75 8.46 -1.07
C ALA A 170 -9.42 8.99 0.32
N MET A 171 -8.75 8.19 1.16
CA MET A 171 -8.31 8.58 2.49
C MET A 171 -7.34 9.76 2.48
N SER A 172 -6.55 9.94 1.40
CA SER A 172 -5.72 11.15 1.25
C SER A 172 -6.53 12.43 1.11
N ASN A 173 -7.79 12.37 0.71
CA ASN A 173 -8.69 13.53 0.70
C ASN A 173 -9.45 13.66 2.03
N SER A 174 -9.92 12.55 2.57
CA SER A 174 -10.65 12.51 3.84
C SER A 174 -10.65 11.10 4.40
N PHE A 175 -10.20 10.93 5.63
CA PHE A 175 -10.33 9.65 6.34
C PHE A 175 -11.81 9.39 6.67
N PRO A 176 -12.31 8.17 6.41
CA PRO A 176 -13.62 7.79 6.91
C PRO A 176 -13.63 7.75 8.44
N PRO A 177 -14.80 7.92 9.08
CA PRO A 177 -14.92 7.74 10.53
C PRO A 177 -14.38 6.37 10.94
N GLU A 178 -13.70 6.33 12.09
CA GLU A 178 -13.22 5.07 12.67
C GLU A 178 -14.41 4.20 13.08
N GLU A 179 -14.39 2.94 12.67
CA GLU A 179 -15.42 1.97 13.03
C GLU A 179 -15.25 1.47 14.47
N CYS A 180 -16.36 1.09 15.09
CA CYS A 180 -16.39 0.60 16.48
C CYS A 180 -16.89 -0.84 16.51
#